data_c615f6c6f45f188e0295df9d8cdbfe52
#
_entry.id   c615f6c6f45f188e0295df9d8cdbfe52
#
_cell.length_a   1.000
_cell.length_b   1.000
_cell.length_c   1.000
_cell.angle_alpha   90.00
_cell.angle_beta   90.00
_cell.angle_gamma   90.00
#
_symmetry.space_group_name_H-M   'P 1'
#
loop_
_entity.id
_entity.type
_entity.pdbx_description
1 polymer ?
#
loop_
_entity_poly.entity_id
_entity_poly.type
_entity_poly.pdbx_seq_one_letter_code
_entity_poly.pdbx_strand_id
1 'polypeptide(L)'
;MTKKIDSRLLPLAHERVPRPDIYLDGKPALVLDKRTIRRTERDAFTDNLAAAEFMRDLAKTIFGPRRMIKLVLSKDGKYPLTFVTSDLQSVLKRIKIKHPAALLLAGAAIATHREKGDGCVSTILLATNILHACKKVFRKKTHANVIIDGLSLAYQKIMDLAPKLAVPDKYDAQRVIEIGVRNSLEGKLVSYDLDCVSKLLSDAIRLVGIENLTGPDGAEIVDVKKTSGGSLAESLVVDGIVLTQEIPNEEMPRRVEDAKIALIQGELRLPGKKIHRYQDYRFEFDHPERFSGFNQRNRAFLESLVAKIVEVDANVILVQEGVDDFLFDYFAKRGVLVIRRFPPVEFGRVSRALGAKMIPDPSLLVPEDLGSAKLVEERKVGKDTFVFITGCKAPKTVDIVLRGVNNWALDDVERVMKGAIKEAMTVAKDPRLVWGGGAFEQELAMQLDEYSEGIPDRRQLVVRAVAEAFESMPAMLAETVGLEAMDVTAKLRHRHSRGEVSAGVDVNNNSIGLMSSLGVMDSLDVKLQVIKSAFEAAITILRVDDVVIAGELPDPERHYLERIKGTSREKLKEKDALLE
;
A
#
# COMPACT_ATOMS: atom_id res chain seq x y z
N MET A 1 19.78 -5.86 37.65
CA MET A 1 18.93 -7.07 37.78
C MET A 1 18.67 -7.62 36.39
N THR A 2 19.46 -8.58 35.97
CA THR A 2 19.36 -9.26 34.67
C THR A 2 18.26 -10.31 34.75
N LYS A 3 17.10 -10.05 34.20
CA LYS A 3 16.06 -11.06 33.97
C LYS A 3 16.58 -12.08 32.95
N LYS A 4 16.82 -13.30 33.37
CA LYS A 4 17.03 -14.44 32.49
C LYS A 4 15.83 -14.57 31.55
N ILE A 5 16.07 -14.49 30.27
CA ILE A 5 15.09 -14.82 29.23
C ILE A 5 14.82 -16.32 29.37
N ASP A 6 13.56 -16.67 29.60
CA ASP A 6 13.11 -18.06 29.73
C ASP A 6 13.37 -18.80 28.44
N SER A 7 14.24 -19.80 28.47
CA SER A 7 14.63 -20.62 27.32
C SER A 7 13.48 -21.45 26.71
N ARG A 8 12.27 -21.35 27.24
CA ARG A 8 11.06 -22.02 26.75
C ARG A 8 10.38 -21.30 25.59
N LEU A 9 10.87 -20.11 25.20
CA LEU A 9 10.38 -19.36 24.03
C LEU A 9 11.25 -19.54 22.78
N LEU A 10 12.25 -20.41 22.81
CA LEU A 10 12.91 -20.85 21.60
C LEU A 10 11.98 -21.80 20.83
N PRO A 11 11.87 -21.66 19.50
CA PRO A 11 11.03 -22.55 18.70
C PRO A 11 11.45 -24.00 18.97
N LEU A 12 10.45 -24.81 19.33
CA LEU A 12 10.56 -26.24 19.60
C LEU A 12 11.51 -26.87 18.58
N ALA A 13 12.52 -27.57 19.10
CA ALA A 13 13.44 -28.34 18.28
C ALA A 13 12.64 -29.17 17.30
N HIS A 14 12.90 -29.00 16.02
CA HIS A 14 12.23 -29.71 14.93
C HIS A 14 12.47 -31.22 15.11
N GLU A 15 11.56 -31.93 15.75
CA GLU A 15 11.48 -33.37 15.60
C GLU A 15 11.21 -33.64 14.13
N ARG A 16 12.22 -34.18 13.47
CA ARG A 16 12.08 -34.71 12.11
C ARG A 16 11.12 -35.88 12.19
N VAL A 17 9.87 -35.68 11.75
CA VAL A 17 8.92 -36.77 11.54
C VAL A 17 9.61 -37.77 10.60
N PRO A 18 9.80 -39.07 11.01
CA PRO A 18 10.37 -40.05 10.12
C PRO A 18 9.50 -40.14 8.87
N ARG A 19 10.08 -39.93 7.71
CA ARG A 19 9.39 -40.01 6.43
C ARG A 19 9.09 -41.48 6.17
N PRO A 20 7.87 -41.85 5.73
CA PRO A 20 7.65 -43.19 5.21
C PRO A 20 8.57 -43.34 3.99
N ASP A 21 9.44 -44.34 4.03
CA ASP A 21 10.26 -44.71 2.90
C ASP A 21 9.31 -45.25 1.81
N ILE A 22 9.02 -44.42 0.82
CA ILE A 22 8.29 -44.85 -0.38
C ILE A 22 9.33 -45.44 -1.31
N TYR A 23 9.17 -46.72 -1.62
CA TYR A 23 10.03 -47.43 -2.55
C TYR A 23 9.37 -47.50 -3.91
N LEU A 24 10.02 -47.00 -4.96
CA LEU A 24 9.68 -47.20 -6.36
C LEU A 24 10.74 -48.14 -6.96
N ASP A 25 10.31 -49.30 -7.45
CA ASP A 25 11.18 -50.34 -8.00
C ASP A 25 12.31 -50.78 -7.05
N GLY A 26 12.00 -50.91 -5.75
CA GLY A 26 12.97 -51.32 -4.72
C GLY A 26 14.00 -50.28 -4.33
N LYS A 27 13.89 -49.03 -4.84
CA LYS A 27 14.73 -47.89 -4.46
C LYS A 27 13.95 -46.88 -3.67
N PRO A 28 14.51 -46.30 -2.59
CA PRO A 28 13.84 -45.25 -1.83
C PRO A 28 13.58 -44.00 -2.71
N ALA A 29 12.33 -43.64 -2.88
CA ALA A 29 11.92 -42.47 -3.65
C ALA A 29 11.74 -41.27 -2.71
N LEU A 30 12.47 -40.22 -2.93
CA LEU A 30 12.35 -38.95 -2.21
C LEU A 30 11.24 -38.13 -2.89
N VAL A 31 10.06 -38.11 -2.31
CA VAL A 31 8.89 -37.38 -2.87
C VAL A 31 8.98 -35.88 -2.54
N LEU A 32 9.57 -35.50 -1.39
CA LEU A 32 9.73 -34.11 -0.97
C LEU A 32 11.21 -33.81 -0.65
N ASP A 33 11.65 -32.57 -0.86
CA ASP A 33 12.98 -32.13 -0.46
C ASP A 33 13.18 -32.36 1.06
N LYS A 34 14.41 -32.78 1.44
CA LYS A 34 14.80 -33.05 2.83
C LYS A 34 14.57 -31.87 3.79
N ARG A 35 14.47 -30.67 3.26
CA ARG A 35 14.24 -29.40 3.98
C ARG A 35 12.76 -29.03 4.09
N THR A 36 11.87 -29.75 3.42
CA THR A 36 10.42 -29.49 3.46
C THR A 36 9.88 -29.93 4.81
N ILE A 37 9.19 -29.03 5.52
CA ILE A 37 8.50 -29.29 6.77
C ILE A 37 7.02 -29.52 6.41
N ARG A 38 6.46 -30.63 6.89
CA ARG A 38 5.03 -30.94 6.77
C ARG A 38 4.42 -31.06 8.16
N ARG A 39 3.28 -30.41 8.40
CA ARG A 39 2.46 -30.49 9.60
C ARG A 39 1.05 -30.88 9.21
N THR A 40 0.46 -31.80 9.91
CA THR A 40 -0.87 -32.35 9.60
C THR A 40 -1.85 -32.13 10.76
N GLU A 41 -3.13 -32.02 10.46
CA GLU A 41 -4.26 -31.97 11.40
C GLU A 41 -4.07 -31.02 12.59
N ARG A 42 -4.05 -31.55 13.81
CA ARG A 42 -3.96 -30.75 15.05
C ARG A 42 -2.67 -29.95 15.15
N ASP A 43 -1.57 -30.47 14.65
CA ASP A 43 -0.28 -29.80 14.67
C ASP A 43 -0.31 -28.61 13.69
N ALA A 44 -0.90 -28.79 12.49
CA ALA A 44 -1.10 -27.74 11.53
C ALA A 44 -1.97 -26.60 12.10
N PHE A 45 -3.09 -26.95 12.73
CA PHE A 45 -3.96 -25.96 13.38
C PHE A 45 -3.23 -25.19 14.51
N THR A 46 -2.45 -25.90 15.33
CA THR A 46 -1.72 -25.29 16.45
C THR A 46 -0.62 -24.35 15.94
N ASP A 47 0.13 -24.76 14.93
CA ASP A 47 1.17 -23.93 14.28
C ASP A 47 0.56 -22.69 13.62
N ASN A 48 -0.55 -22.84 12.88
CA ASN A 48 -1.27 -21.75 12.27
C ASN A 48 -1.77 -20.72 13.30
N LEU A 49 -2.27 -21.21 14.44
CA LEU A 49 -2.74 -20.36 15.51
C LEU A 49 -1.59 -19.63 16.21
N ALA A 50 -0.45 -20.29 16.45
CA ALA A 50 0.73 -19.65 17.02
C ALA A 50 1.26 -18.53 16.10
N ALA A 51 1.27 -18.76 14.77
CA ALA A 51 1.63 -17.75 13.80
C ALA A 51 0.63 -16.56 13.80
N ALA A 52 -0.66 -16.84 13.97
CA ALA A 52 -1.69 -15.82 14.09
C ALA A 52 -1.54 -15.02 15.41
N GLU A 53 -1.26 -15.67 16.53
CA GLU A 53 -0.98 -15.00 17.80
C GLU A 53 0.21 -14.06 17.70
N PHE A 54 1.30 -14.47 17.03
CA PHE A 54 2.44 -13.59 16.76
C PHE A 54 2.04 -12.34 15.92
N MET A 55 1.24 -12.54 14.88
CA MET A 55 0.73 -11.44 14.04
C MET A 55 -0.17 -10.49 14.83
N ARG A 56 -0.98 -11.01 15.76
CA ARG A 56 -1.79 -10.22 16.68
C ARG A 56 -0.93 -9.35 17.59
N ASP A 57 0.09 -9.92 18.20
CA ASP A 57 0.97 -9.20 19.13
C ASP A 57 1.76 -8.08 18.40
N LEU A 58 2.18 -8.34 17.16
CA LEU A 58 2.78 -7.31 16.31
C LEU A 58 1.80 -6.17 16.00
N ALA A 59 0.55 -6.50 15.65
CA ALA A 59 -0.48 -5.54 15.27
C ALA A 59 -1.03 -4.75 16.46
N LYS A 60 -1.20 -5.39 17.63
CA LYS A 60 -1.75 -4.78 18.85
C LYS A 60 -0.96 -3.54 19.28
N THR A 61 0.35 -3.55 19.16
CA THR A 61 1.20 -2.41 19.53
C THR A 61 1.06 -1.19 18.61
N ILE A 62 0.40 -1.36 17.47
CA ILE A 62 0.16 -0.29 16.47
C ILE A 62 -1.35 0.02 16.40
N PHE A 63 -2.17 -0.51 17.28
CA PHE A 63 -3.62 -0.29 17.29
C PHE A 63 -4.02 1.01 17.97
N GLY A 64 -5.06 1.67 17.43
CA GLY A 64 -5.57 2.94 17.97
C GLY A 64 -4.70 4.17 17.63
N PRO A 65 -4.97 5.32 18.25
CA PRO A 65 -4.25 6.57 17.98
C PRO A 65 -2.89 6.64 18.67
N ARG A 66 -2.67 5.95 19.82
CA ARG A 66 -1.39 5.90 20.53
C ARG A 66 -0.53 4.73 20.07
N ARG A 67 -0.05 4.82 18.84
CA ARG A 67 0.73 3.74 18.19
C ARG A 67 2.18 3.73 18.65
N MET A 68 2.74 2.52 18.81
CA MET A 68 4.18 2.38 19.00
C MET A 68 4.92 2.57 17.68
N ILE A 69 5.93 3.42 17.70
CA ILE A 69 6.85 3.61 16.56
C ILE A 69 7.78 2.41 16.48
N LYS A 70 7.91 1.82 15.30
CA LYS A 70 8.77 0.67 15.04
C LYS A 70 9.96 1.07 14.19
N LEU A 71 11.14 0.61 14.59
CA LEU A 71 12.34 0.66 13.79
C LEU A 71 12.49 -0.69 13.06
N VAL A 72 12.40 -0.66 11.74
CA VAL A 72 12.49 -1.86 10.89
C VAL A 72 13.77 -1.82 10.10
N LEU A 73 14.55 -2.89 10.18
CA LEU A 73 15.74 -3.11 9.37
C LEU A 73 15.39 -4.05 8.21
N SER A 74 15.29 -3.53 7.01
CA SER A 74 15.14 -4.34 5.80
C SER A 74 16.51 -4.72 5.26
N LYS A 75 16.66 -6.00 4.91
CA LYS A 75 17.87 -6.53 4.26
C LYS A 75 17.66 -6.80 2.76
N ASP A 76 16.59 -6.25 2.19
CA ASP A 76 16.33 -6.36 0.76
C ASP A 76 17.22 -5.37 0.01
N GLY A 77 18.22 -5.92 -0.69
CA GLY A 77 19.17 -5.14 -1.47
C GLY A 77 20.62 -5.19 -0.97
N LYS A 78 21.49 -4.50 -1.68
CA LYS A 78 22.95 -4.48 -1.44
C LYS A 78 23.33 -3.81 -0.11
N TYR A 79 22.45 -2.92 0.40
CA TYR A 79 22.66 -2.21 1.66
C TYR A 79 21.42 -2.33 2.55
N PRO A 80 21.59 -2.54 3.87
CA PRO A 80 20.47 -2.56 4.80
C PRO A 80 19.84 -1.16 4.90
N LEU A 81 18.52 -1.09 4.72
CA LEU A 81 17.75 0.13 4.88
C LEU A 81 17.06 0.13 6.24
N THR A 82 17.33 1.15 7.03
CA THR A 82 16.64 1.39 8.29
C THR A 82 15.40 2.25 8.04
N PHE A 83 14.27 1.83 8.59
CA PHE A 83 12.99 2.48 8.38
C PHE A 83 12.23 2.65 9.70
N VAL A 84 11.75 3.86 9.96
CA VAL A 84 10.98 4.21 11.15
C VAL A 84 9.52 4.41 10.74
N THR A 85 8.59 3.72 11.37
CA THR A 85 7.16 3.83 11.05
C THR A 85 6.25 3.42 12.19
N SER A 86 5.05 3.99 12.24
CA SER A 86 3.92 3.54 13.06
C SER A 86 2.83 2.87 12.22
N ASP A 87 3.08 2.62 10.91
CA ASP A 87 2.12 2.00 10.01
C ASP A 87 2.43 0.51 9.77
N LEU A 88 1.47 -0.34 10.12
CA LEU A 88 1.61 -1.79 10.02
C LEU A 88 1.80 -2.28 8.57
N GLN A 89 1.12 -1.67 7.59
CA GLN A 89 1.28 -2.05 6.19
C GLN A 89 2.73 -1.94 5.74
N SER A 90 3.41 -0.89 6.16
CA SER A 90 4.82 -0.64 5.85
C SER A 90 5.75 -1.64 6.52
N VAL A 91 5.43 -2.04 7.75
CA VAL A 91 6.15 -3.11 8.45
C VAL A 91 6.01 -4.42 7.68
N LEU A 92 4.76 -4.83 7.38
CA LEU A 92 4.46 -6.11 6.71
C LEU A 92 5.10 -6.24 5.32
N LYS A 93 5.20 -5.15 4.56
CA LYS A 93 5.85 -5.14 3.24
C LYS A 93 7.37 -5.31 3.30
N ARG A 94 8.00 -5.04 4.44
CA ARG A 94 9.47 -5.03 4.59
C ARG A 94 10.01 -6.18 5.41
N ILE A 95 9.19 -6.80 6.27
CA ILE A 95 9.60 -7.98 7.02
C ILE A 95 9.43 -9.24 6.17
N LYS A 96 10.37 -10.17 6.28
CA LYS A 96 10.28 -11.47 5.62
C LYS A 96 9.45 -12.43 6.47
N ILE A 97 8.19 -12.60 6.11
CA ILE A 97 7.29 -13.55 6.75
C ILE A 97 7.46 -14.91 6.06
N LYS A 98 7.68 -15.96 6.85
CA LYS A 98 7.91 -17.33 6.31
C LYS A 98 6.69 -18.24 6.51
N HIS A 99 5.91 -18.04 7.57
CA HIS A 99 4.80 -18.93 7.90
C HIS A 99 3.59 -18.68 6.99
N PRO A 100 3.01 -19.73 6.35
CA PRO A 100 1.91 -19.55 5.40
C PRO A 100 0.68 -18.84 5.97
N ALA A 101 0.24 -19.20 7.20
CA ALA A 101 -0.90 -18.55 7.83
C ALA A 101 -0.63 -17.06 8.14
N ALA A 102 0.58 -16.71 8.55
CA ALA A 102 0.96 -15.32 8.75
C ALA A 102 1.02 -14.54 7.42
N LEU A 103 1.45 -15.18 6.32
CA LEU A 103 1.39 -14.59 4.97
C LEU A 103 -0.04 -14.34 4.51
N LEU A 104 -0.97 -15.27 4.76
CA LEU A 104 -2.40 -15.09 4.47
C LEU A 104 -2.98 -13.91 5.24
N LEU A 105 -2.71 -13.80 6.55
CA LEU A 105 -3.16 -12.67 7.37
C LEU A 105 -2.57 -11.34 6.89
N ALA A 106 -1.27 -11.30 6.60
CA ALA A 106 -0.61 -10.12 6.07
C ALA A 106 -1.17 -9.72 4.69
N GLY A 107 -1.41 -10.71 3.82
CA GLY A 107 -2.00 -10.51 2.49
C GLY A 107 -3.41 -9.90 2.57
N ALA A 108 -4.28 -10.44 3.44
CA ALA A 108 -5.63 -9.93 3.68
C ALA A 108 -5.60 -8.49 4.20
N ALA A 109 -4.74 -8.20 5.17
CA ALA A 109 -4.60 -6.86 5.76
C ALA A 109 -4.06 -5.84 4.74
N ILE A 110 -3.05 -6.20 3.95
CA ILE A 110 -2.51 -5.34 2.89
C ILE A 110 -3.55 -5.10 1.79
N ALA A 111 -4.35 -6.12 1.43
CA ALA A 111 -5.43 -5.98 0.46
C ALA A 111 -6.52 -5.02 0.94
N THR A 112 -6.96 -5.13 2.20
CA THR A 112 -7.93 -4.20 2.82
C THR A 112 -7.44 -2.75 2.73
N HIS A 113 -6.21 -2.50 3.15
CA HIS A 113 -5.63 -1.16 3.07
C HIS A 113 -5.48 -0.67 1.62
N ARG A 114 -5.07 -1.56 0.70
CA ARG A 114 -4.97 -1.20 -0.72
C ARG A 114 -6.32 -0.84 -1.33
N GLU A 115 -7.40 -1.45 -0.87
CA GLU A 115 -8.75 -1.19 -1.36
C GLU A 115 -9.38 0.04 -0.74
N LYS A 116 -9.25 0.23 0.58
CA LYS A 116 -9.98 1.25 1.34
C LYS A 116 -9.11 2.40 1.88
N GLY A 117 -7.79 2.27 1.86
CA GLY A 117 -6.87 3.27 2.40
C GLY A 117 -6.54 3.10 3.88
N ASP A 118 -7.33 2.31 4.63
CA ASP A 118 -7.09 1.97 6.05
C ASP A 118 -7.53 0.53 6.38
N GLY A 119 -7.64 0.18 7.65
CA GLY A 119 -8.14 -1.11 8.15
C GLY A 119 -7.10 -2.22 8.27
N CYS A 120 -5.82 -2.01 7.94
CA CYS A 120 -4.77 -3.03 7.99
C CYS A 120 -4.62 -3.67 9.37
N VAL A 121 -4.53 -2.86 10.43
CA VAL A 121 -4.37 -3.32 11.82
C VAL A 121 -5.62 -4.08 12.28
N SER A 122 -6.79 -3.48 12.07
CA SER A 122 -8.09 -4.03 12.48
C SER A 122 -8.38 -5.38 11.82
N THR A 123 -7.98 -5.57 10.55
CA THR A 123 -8.13 -6.85 9.84
C THR A 123 -7.33 -7.97 10.52
N ILE A 124 -6.07 -7.72 10.87
CA ILE A 124 -5.26 -8.73 11.57
C ILE A 124 -5.83 -9.02 12.95
N LEU A 125 -6.15 -7.98 13.73
CA LEU A 125 -6.65 -8.14 15.07
C LEU A 125 -7.97 -8.91 15.09
N LEU A 126 -8.93 -8.54 14.26
CA LEU A 126 -10.23 -9.21 14.20
C LEU A 126 -10.08 -10.67 13.72
N ALA A 127 -9.32 -10.92 12.65
CA ALA A 127 -9.08 -12.28 12.16
C ALA A 127 -8.44 -13.18 13.22
N THR A 128 -7.44 -12.66 13.91
CA THR A 128 -6.74 -13.43 14.96
C THR A 128 -7.58 -13.62 16.22
N ASN A 129 -8.43 -12.65 16.58
CA ASN A 129 -9.39 -12.77 17.66
C ASN A 129 -10.44 -13.83 17.36
N ILE A 130 -10.96 -13.87 16.13
CA ILE A 130 -11.90 -14.93 15.67
C ILE A 130 -11.22 -16.30 15.78
N LEU A 131 -10.00 -16.46 15.27
CA LEU A 131 -9.24 -17.70 15.38
C LEU A 131 -9.01 -18.12 16.83
N HIS A 132 -8.66 -17.17 17.70
CA HIS A 132 -8.43 -17.43 19.13
C HIS A 132 -9.73 -17.84 19.84
N ALA A 133 -10.84 -17.19 19.57
CA ALA A 133 -12.14 -17.54 20.13
C ALA A 133 -12.62 -18.93 19.64
N CYS A 134 -12.41 -19.26 18.36
CA CYS A 134 -12.69 -20.57 17.80
C CYS A 134 -11.83 -21.70 18.42
N LYS A 135 -10.62 -21.40 18.92
CA LYS A 135 -9.78 -22.37 19.65
C LYS A 135 -10.52 -23.01 20.83
N LYS A 136 -11.31 -22.21 21.56
CA LYS A 136 -12.11 -22.69 22.70
C LYS A 136 -13.19 -23.67 22.23
N VAL A 137 -13.83 -23.40 21.09
CA VAL A 137 -14.88 -24.25 20.49
C VAL A 137 -14.26 -25.55 19.93
N PHE A 138 -13.12 -25.45 19.27
CA PHE A 138 -12.37 -26.59 18.75
C PHE A 138 -11.94 -27.57 19.85
N ARG A 139 -11.50 -27.06 21.00
CA ARG A 139 -11.16 -27.86 22.17
C ARG A 139 -12.35 -28.68 22.72
N LYS A 140 -13.60 -28.22 22.49
CA LYS A 140 -14.83 -28.95 22.84
C LYS A 140 -15.17 -30.05 21.83
N LYS A 141 -14.23 -30.51 21.01
CA LYS A 141 -14.38 -31.56 19.97
C LYS A 141 -15.45 -31.21 18.91
N THR A 142 -15.60 -29.94 18.59
CA THR A 142 -16.45 -29.51 17.48
C THR A 142 -15.66 -29.61 16.17
N HIS A 143 -16.26 -30.23 15.15
CA HIS A 143 -15.63 -30.42 13.84
C HIS A 143 -15.43 -29.06 13.13
N ALA A 144 -14.34 -28.93 12.38
CA ALA A 144 -14.00 -27.69 11.66
C ALA A 144 -15.14 -27.17 10.78
N ASN A 145 -15.86 -28.05 10.07
CA ASN A 145 -16.99 -27.65 9.22
C ASN A 145 -18.11 -26.95 10.02
N VAL A 146 -18.44 -27.42 11.24
CA VAL A 146 -19.45 -26.79 12.09
C VAL A 146 -18.98 -25.39 12.54
N ILE A 147 -17.68 -25.24 12.76
CA ILE A 147 -17.10 -23.93 13.09
C ILE A 147 -17.22 -23.00 11.88
N ILE A 148 -16.88 -23.47 10.69
CA ILE A 148 -16.97 -22.69 9.45
C ILE A 148 -18.42 -22.29 9.15
N ASP A 149 -19.37 -23.21 9.32
CA ASP A 149 -20.81 -22.92 9.14
C ASP A 149 -21.29 -21.88 10.15
N GLY A 150 -20.85 -21.98 11.41
CA GLY A 150 -21.16 -20.98 12.45
C GLY A 150 -20.54 -19.62 12.16
N LEU A 151 -19.30 -19.56 11.64
CA LEU A 151 -18.66 -18.32 11.19
C LEU A 151 -19.43 -17.69 10.03
N SER A 152 -19.85 -18.50 9.04
CA SER A 152 -20.64 -18.02 7.90
C SER A 152 -21.97 -17.43 8.36
N LEU A 153 -22.65 -18.09 9.31
CA LEU A 153 -23.90 -17.59 9.92
C LEU A 153 -23.68 -16.25 10.66
N ALA A 154 -22.62 -16.18 11.48
CA ALA A 154 -22.27 -14.94 12.18
C ALA A 154 -21.95 -13.82 11.20
N TYR A 155 -21.18 -14.08 10.16
CA TYR A 155 -20.85 -13.11 9.12
C TYR A 155 -22.10 -12.55 8.43
N GLN A 156 -23.02 -13.43 7.99
CA GLN A 156 -24.28 -12.99 7.38
C GLN A 156 -25.07 -12.09 8.33
N LYS A 157 -25.19 -12.47 9.60
CA LYS A 157 -25.88 -11.67 10.60
C LYS A 157 -25.23 -10.30 10.82
N ILE A 158 -23.90 -10.24 10.85
CA ILE A 158 -23.15 -8.99 10.98
C ILE A 158 -23.44 -8.08 9.77
N MET A 159 -23.42 -8.63 8.56
CA MET A 159 -23.68 -7.83 7.35
C MET A 159 -25.10 -7.26 7.30
N ASP A 160 -26.07 -7.91 7.97
CA ASP A 160 -27.43 -7.41 8.14
C ASP A 160 -27.55 -6.35 9.26
N LEU A 161 -26.74 -6.46 10.31
CA LEU A 161 -26.79 -5.58 11.49
C LEU A 161 -25.96 -4.30 11.30
N ALA A 162 -24.76 -4.42 10.75
CA ALA A 162 -23.80 -3.32 10.66
C ALA A 162 -24.34 -2.05 9.96
N PRO A 163 -25.08 -2.13 8.85
CA PRO A 163 -25.67 -0.95 8.22
C PRO A 163 -26.70 -0.23 9.10
N LYS A 164 -27.36 -0.94 10.02
CA LYS A 164 -28.37 -0.37 10.92
C LYS A 164 -27.76 0.43 12.07
N LEU A 165 -26.46 0.22 12.33
CA LEU A 165 -25.70 0.94 13.34
C LEU A 165 -25.05 2.23 12.77
N ALA A 166 -25.33 2.57 11.51
CA ALA A 166 -24.87 3.82 10.93
C ALA A 166 -25.39 5.02 11.72
N VAL A 167 -24.53 6.00 11.91
CA VAL A 167 -24.89 7.28 12.52
C VAL A 167 -25.90 7.98 11.60
N PRO A 168 -27.00 8.57 12.14
CA PRO A 168 -27.94 9.32 11.32
C PRO A 168 -27.25 10.44 10.54
N ASP A 169 -27.71 10.70 9.30
CA ASP A 169 -27.19 11.73 8.40
C ASP A 169 -27.31 13.13 9.04
N LYS A 170 -26.25 13.56 9.71
CA LYS A 170 -26.16 14.88 10.37
C LYS A 170 -25.09 15.78 9.76
N TYR A 171 -24.22 15.20 8.92
CA TYR A 171 -23.06 15.87 8.38
C TYR A 171 -23.15 15.99 6.88
N ASP A 172 -22.69 17.12 6.34
CA ASP A 172 -22.52 17.27 4.90
C ASP A 172 -21.36 16.38 4.38
N ALA A 173 -21.39 16.08 3.10
CA ALA A 173 -20.40 15.19 2.49
C ALA A 173 -18.95 15.68 2.68
N GLN A 174 -18.73 17.00 2.67
CA GLN A 174 -17.40 17.57 2.89
C GLN A 174 -16.89 17.26 4.31
N ARG A 175 -17.77 17.44 5.32
CA ARG A 175 -17.44 17.16 6.72
C ARG A 175 -17.16 15.68 6.97
N VAL A 176 -17.92 14.80 6.32
CA VAL A 176 -17.73 13.35 6.41
C VAL A 176 -16.34 12.96 5.85
N ILE A 177 -15.94 13.55 4.73
CA ILE A 177 -14.61 13.33 4.14
C ILE A 177 -13.49 13.85 5.06
N GLU A 178 -13.66 15.03 5.65
CA GLU A 178 -12.68 15.58 6.60
C GLU A 178 -12.48 14.66 7.82
N ILE A 179 -13.57 14.07 8.34
CA ILE A 179 -13.52 13.07 9.41
C ILE A 179 -12.73 11.83 8.96
N GLY A 180 -13.02 11.27 7.79
CA GLY A 180 -12.30 10.12 7.25
C GLY A 180 -10.82 10.39 7.07
N VAL A 181 -10.46 11.53 6.47
CA VAL A 181 -9.06 11.95 6.31
C VAL A 181 -8.36 12.05 7.66
N ARG A 182 -8.96 12.73 8.65
CA ARG A 182 -8.36 12.88 9.97
C ARG A 182 -8.13 11.55 10.66
N ASN A 183 -9.13 10.66 10.63
CA ASN A 183 -9.02 9.32 11.21
C ASN A 183 -7.90 8.50 10.56
N SER A 184 -7.79 8.58 9.23
CA SER A 184 -6.71 7.88 8.51
C SER A 184 -5.31 8.38 8.87
N LEU A 185 -5.17 9.65 9.22
CA LEU A 185 -3.89 10.25 9.60
C LEU A 185 -3.54 10.01 11.07
N GLU A 186 -4.56 9.88 11.94
CA GLU A 186 -4.38 9.85 13.39
C GLU A 186 -3.51 8.68 13.85
N GLY A 187 -2.48 9.00 14.64
CA GLY A 187 -1.51 8.04 15.16
C GLY A 187 -0.53 7.47 14.12
N LYS A 188 -0.65 7.80 12.83
CA LYS A 188 0.28 7.33 11.78
C LYS A 188 1.46 8.26 11.53
N LEU A 189 1.33 9.53 11.82
CA LEU A 189 2.40 10.52 11.65
C LEU A 189 3.39 10.46 12.80
N VAL A 190 4.65 10.21 12.50
CA VAL A 190 5.71 10.04 13.50
C VAL A 190 6.36 11.37 13.88
N SER A 191 6.50 12.29 12.92
CA SER A 191 7.36 13.45 13.06
C SER A 191 6.67 14.78 12.77
N TYR A 192 5.37 14.80 12.45
CA TYR A 192 4.70 16.00 11.94
C TYR A 192 3.33 16.24 12.56
N ASP A 193 2.92 17.50 12.54
CA ASP A 193 1.64 17.96 13.05
C ASP A 193 0.47 17.41 12.20
N LEU A 194 -0.43 16.70 12.87
CA LEU A 194 -1.65 16.14 12.29
C LEU A 194 -2.53 17.21 11.64
N ASP A 195 -2.67 18.37 12.29
CA ASP A 195 -3.57 19.43 11.83
C ASP A 195 -3.04 20.08 10.54
N CYS A 196 -1.72 20.22 10.40
CA CYS A 196 -1.10 20.72 9.18
C CYS A 196 -1.34 19.78 7.98
N VAL A 197 -1.08 18.48 8.16
CA VAL A 197 -1.28 17.47 7.09
C VAL A 197 -2.75 17.32 6.73
N SER A 198 -3.64 17.29 7.73
CA SER A 198 -5.08 17.20 7.53
C SER A 198 -5.60 18.41 6.75
N LYS A 199 -5.13 19.60 7.05
CA LYS A 199 -5.49 20.83 6.32
C LYS A 199 -5.04 20.78 4.86
N LEU A 200 -3.77 20.40 4.59
CA LEU A 200 -3.27 20.28 3.22
C LEU A 200 -4.12 19.31 2.38
N LEU A 201 -4.49 18.17 2.96
CA LEU A 201 -5.34 17.19 2.27
C LEU A 201 -6.77 17.70 2.08
N SER A 202 -7.36 18.32 3.10
CA SER A 202 -8.71 18.88 3.00
C SER A 202 -8.78 19.99 1.94
N ASP A 203 -7.76 20.86 1.85
CA ASP A 203 -7.66 21.91 0.84
C ASP A 203 -7.52 21.30 -0.57
N ALA A 204 -6.67 20.27 -0.73
CA ALA A 204 -6.52 19.56 -2.00
C ALA A 204 -7.83 18.88 -2.44
N ILE A 205 -8.51 18.18 -1.53
CA ILE A 205 -9.78 17.49 -1.80
C ILE A 205 -10.88 18.50 -2.16
N ARG A 206 -10.93 19.64 -1.49
CA ARG A 206 -11.88 20.72 -1.80
C ARG A 206 -11.67 21.28 -3.19
N LEU A 207 -10.41 21.46 -3.62
CA LEU A 207 -10.07 21.92 -4.99
C LEU A 207 -10.48 20.90 -6.05
N VAL A 208 -10.29 19.61 -5.80
CA VAL A 208 -10.70 18.54 -6.70
C VAL A 208 -12.22 18.47 -6.84
N GLY A 209 -12.93 18.59 -5.72
CA GLY A 209 -14.37 18.37 -5.63
C GLY A 209 -14.76 16.89 -5.52
N ILE A 210 -15.87 16.63 -4.83
CA ILE A 210 -16.33 15.28 -4.47
C ILE A 210 -16.65 14.44 -5.73
N GLU A 211 -17.23 15.07 -6.75
CA GLU A 211 -17.61 14.39 -8.00
C GLU A 211 -16.40 13.76 -8.71
N ASN A 212 -15.27 14.46 -8.74
CA ASN A 212 -14.05 13.95 -9.35
C ASN A 212 -13.40 12.85 -8.50
N LEU A 213 -13.47 12.94 -7.16
CA LEU A 213 -12.97 11.90 -6.25
C LEU A 213 -13.70 10.57 -6.39
N THR A 214 -15.00 10.60 -6.65
CA THR A 214 -15.81 9.38 -6.80
C THR A 214 -15.69 8.72 -8.17
N GLY A 215 -15.08 9.41 -9.13
CA GLY A 215 -14.85 8.91 -10.49
C GLY A 215 -13.87 7.72 -10.54
N PRO A 216 -13.77 7.05 -11.69
CA PRO A 216 -12.90 5.88 -11.88
C PRO A 216 -11.42 6.19 -11.64
N ASP A 217 -10.97 7.38 -11.93
CA ASP A 217 -9.58 7.84 -11.81
C ASP A 217 -9.29 8.61 -10.51
N GLY A 218 -10.24 8.64 -9.56
CA GLY A 218 -10.16 9.47 -8.36
C GLY A 218 -8.86 9.33 -7.57
N ALA A 219 -8.26 8.14 -7.52
CA ALA A 219 -7.00 7.88 -6.83
C ALA A 219 -5.78 8.58 -7.46
N GLU A 220 -5.87 8.93 -8.75
CA GLU A 220 -4.79 9.53 -9.51
C GLU A 220 -4.95 11.05 -9.67
N ILE A 221 -6.09 11.60 -9.23
CA ILE A 221 -6.38 13.04 -9.34
C ILE A 221 -5.55 13.86 -8.35
N VAL A 222 -5.27 13.30 -7.15
CA VAL A 222 -4.38 13.94 -6.17
C VAL A 222 -3.08 13.17 -6.09
N ASP A 223 -1.95 13.83 -6.37
CA ASP A 223 -0.62 13.25 -6.19
C ASP A 223 0.20 14.07 -5.18
N VAL A 224 1.20 13.41 -4.60
CA VAL A 224 2.05 14.00 -3.60
C VAL A 224 3.49 13.94 -4.09
N LYS A 225 4.09 15.10 -4.30
CA LYS A 225 5.52 15.27 -4.60
C LYS A 225 6.24 15.72 -3.33
N LYS A 226 7.52 15.47 -3.22
CA LYS A 226 8.32 15.83 -2.04
C LYS A 226 9.62 16.50 -2.44
N THR A 227 10.04 17.44 -1.59
CA THR A 227 11.33 18.11 -1.71
C THR A 227 11.93 18.36 -0.34
N SER A 228 13.24 18.18 -0.22
CA SER A 228 13.95 18.48 1.02
C SER A 228 14.23 19.99 1.15
N GLY A 229 14.19 20.47 2.37
CA GLY A 229 14.44 21.89 2.71
C GLY A 229 13.15 22.67 3.01
N GLY A 230 13.13 23.27 4.18
CA GLY A 230 11.99 23.97 4.75
C GLY A 230 11.20 23.13 5.74
N SER A 231 10.04 23.61 6.12
CA SER A 231 9.10 22.96 7.04
C SER A 231 7.86 22.44 6.31
N LEU A 232 7.12 21.53 6.96
CA LEU A 232 5.86 21.03 6.41
C LEU A 232 4.81 22.14 6.22
N ALA A 233 4.84 23.18 7.06
CA ALA A 233 3.96 24.34 6.94
C ALA A 233 4.18 25.15 5.65
N GLU A 234 5.32 25.00 5.00
CA GLU A 234 5.64 25.62 3.71
C GLU A 234 5.27 24.73 2.50
N SER A 235 4.61 23.61 2.75
CA SER A 235 4.09 22.74 1.68
C SER A 235 3.00 23.45 0.88
N LEU A 236 2.90 23.12 -0.40
CA LEU A 236 2.04 23.81 -1.35
C LEU A 236 0.97 22.84 -1.89
N VAL A 237 -0.26 23.32 -1.97
CA VAL A 237 -1.33 22.68 -2.73
C VAL A 237 -1.44 23.41 -4.07
N VAL A 238 -1.34 22.69 -5.17
CA VAL A 238 -1.28 23.22 -6.54
C VAL A 238 -2.49 22.77 -7.32
N ASP A 239 -3.30 23.72 -7.81
CA ASP A 239 -4.38 23.44 -8.76
C ASP A 239 -3.80 23.18 -10.15
N GLY A 240 -3.39 21.93 -10.39
CA GLY A 240 -2.67 21.51 -11.59
C GLY A 240 -1.71 20.35 -11.31
N ILE A 241 -0.72 20.22 -12.17
CA ILE A 241 0.28 19.16 -12.12
C ILE A 241 1.65 19.73 -11.82
N VAL A 242 2.41 19.01 -11.00
CA VAL A 242 3.82 19.31 -10.69
C VAL A 242 4.69 18.17 -11.21
N LEU A 243 5.56 18.48 -12.15
CA LEU A 243 6.49 17.53 -12.75
C LEU A 243 7.85 17.63 -12.08
N THR A 244 8.45 16.45 -11.84
CA THR A 244 9.80 16.33 -11.26
C THR A 244 10.90 16.26 -12.32
N GLN A 245 10.53 16.25 -13.59
CA GLN A 245 11.44 16.23 -14.73
C GLN A 245 12.05 17.62 -14.94
N GLU A 246 13.31 17.64 -15.27
CA GLU A 246 14.06 18.87 -15.56
C GLU A 246 13.91 19.29 -17.03
N ILE A 247 13.98 20.58 -17.27
CA ILE A 247 14.08 21.13 -18.62
C ILE A 247 15.51 20.90 -19.12
N PRO A 248 15.71 20.15 -20.20
CA PRO A 248 17.03 19.62 -20.57
C PRO A 248 17.99 20.63 -21.20
N ASN A 249 17.51 21.77 -21.68
CA ASN A 249 18.32 22.81 -22.34
C ASN A 249 18.05 24.18 -21.70
N GLU A 250 19.13 24.94 -21.41
CA GLU A 250 19.08 26.25 -20.76
C GLU A 250 18.43 27.32 -21.65
N GLU A 251 18.54 27.20 -22.96
CA GLU A 251 17.96 28.14 -23.94
C GLU A 251 16.44 27.97 -24.15
N MET A 252 15.84 26.90 -23.61
CA MET A 252 14.38 26.71 -23.65
C MET A 252 13.64 27.68 -22.73
N PRO A 253 12.42 28.09 -23.11
CA PRO A 253 11.61 28.95 -22.24
C PRO A 253 11.31 28.27 -20.91
N ARG A 254 11.53 29.00 -19.80
CA ARG A 254 11.24 28.54 -18.43
C ARG A 254 9.80 28.86 -18.01
N ARG A 255 9.10 29.67 -18.80
CA ARG A 255 7.73 30.07 -18.59
C ARG A 255 7.01 30.20 -19.92
N VAL A 256 5.87 29.51 -20.05
CA VAL A 256 5.01 29.51 -21.24
C VAL A 256 3.59 29.77 -20.77
N GLU A 257 3.01 30.89 -21.24
CA GLU A 257 1.60 31.23 -21.00
C GLU A 257 0.74 30.71 -22.16
N ASP A 258 -0.54 30.43 -21.89
CA ASP A 258 -1.48 29.83 -22.86
C ASP A 258 -0.90 28.60 -23.57
N ALA A 259 -0.39 27.66 -22.77
CA ALA A 259 0.33 26.51 -23.26
C ALA A 259 -0.56 25.56 -24.07
N LYS A 260 -0.11 25.26 -25.29
CA LYS A 260 -0.64 24.21 -26.18
C LYS A 260 0.31 23.02 -26.11
N ILE A 261 -0.14 21.93 -25.50
CA ILE A 261 0.72 20.86 -25.03
C ILE A 261 0.52 19.61 -25.88
N ALA A 262 1.58 19.17 -26.57
CA ALA A 262 1.59 17.91 -27.29
C ALA A 262 2.13 16.77 -26.40
N LEU A 263 1.44 15.62 -26.37
CA LEU A 263 1.83 14.42 -25.64
C LEU A 263 2.29 13.32 -26.60
N ILE A 264 3.59 13.02 -26.59
CA ILE A 264 4.19 12.00 -27.44
C ILE A 264 4.55 10.78 -26.59
N GLN A 265 3.88 9.66 -26.85
CA GLN A 265 4.07 8.41 -26.10
C GLN A 265 5.37 7.68 -26.50
N GLY A 266 5.81 7.85 -27.74
CA GLY A 266 7.03 7.27 -28.26
C GLY A 266 8.29 8.08 -27.95
N GLU A 267 9.37 7.71 -28.61
CA GLU A 267 10.64 8.45 -28.60
C GLU A 267 10.75 9.42 -29.78
N LEU A 268 11.38 10.57 -29.57
CA LEU A 268 11.78 11.48 -30.63
C LEU A 268 13.24 11.22 -31.00
N ARG A 269 13.48 10.10 -31.70
CA ARG A 269 14.80 9.64 -32.12
C ARG A 269 14.79 9.07 -33.52
N LEU A 270 15.98 8.86 -34.05
CA LEU A 270 16.13 8.19 -35.33
C LEU A 270 15.63 6.74 -35.28
N PRO A 271 14.87 6.28 -36.27
CA PRO A 271 14.48 4.88 -36.41
C PRO A 271 15.73 3.98 -36.38
N GLY A 272 15.71 2.95 -35.58
CA GLY A 272 16.81 1.99 -35.45
C GLY A 272 17.85 2.28 -34.36
N LYS A 273 17.85 3.47 -33.74
CA LYS A 273 18.65 3.77 -32.54
C LYS A 273 17.94 3.30 -31.25
N LYS A 274 17.39 2.10 -31.23
CA LYS A 274 16.93 1.51 -29.96
C LYS A 274 18.16 1.18 -29.14
N ILE A 275 18.40 1.94 -28.09
CA ILE A 275 19.33 1.55 -27.04
C ILE A 275 18.69 0.41 -26.25
N HIS A 276 18.70 -0.79 -26.84
CA HIS A 276 18.68 -1.98 -26.01
C HIS A 276 20.01 -2.00 -25.28
N ARG A 277 20.00 -2.07 -23.97
CA ARG A 277 21.14 -2.02 -23.03
C ARG A 277 22.31 -2.96 -23.35
N TYR A 278 22.24 -3.73 -24.44
CA TYR A 278 23.21 -4.78 -24.78
C TYR A 278 23.53 -4.94 -26.28
N GLN A 279 23.09 -4.03 -27.16
CA GLN A 279 23.52 -4.10 -28.57
C GLN A 279 23.91 -2.72 -29.07
N ASP A 280 25.19 -2.43 -29.04
CA ASP A 280 25.80 -1.34 -29.78
C ASP A 280 25.78 -1.70 -31.26
N TYR A 281 24.89 -1.09 -32.05
CA TYR A 281 24.99 -1.18 -33.49
C TYR A 281 26.18 -0.34 -33.95
N ARG A 282 27.23 -0.99 -34.38
CA ARG A 282 28.41 -0.34 -34.99
C ARG A 282 28.13 -0.21 -36.47
N PHE A 283 27.91 1.04 -36.96
CA PHE A 283 27.88 1.30 -38.39
C PHE A 283 29.33 1.53 -38.88
N GLU A 284 29.78 0.69 -39.79
CA GLU A 284 31.06 0.87 -40.46
C GLU A 284 30.81 1.52 -41.82
N PHE A 285 31.47 2.64 -42.09
CA PHE A 285 31.38 3.36 -43.34
C PHE A 285 32.72 3.28 -44.07
N ASP A 286 32.71 2.83 -45.32
CA ASP A 286 33.90 2.68 -46.14
C ASP A 286 34.46 4.03 -46.63
N HIS A 287 33.63 5.10 -46.65
CA HIS A 287 33.99 6.44 -47.11
C HIS A 287 33.40 7.55 -46.24
N PRO A 288 34.15 8.63 -45.92
CA PRO A 288 33.69 9.78 -45.17
C PRO A 288 32.41 10.46 -45.73
N GLU A 289 32.28 10.45 -47.05
CA GLU A 289 31.12 11.04 -47.73
C GLU A 289 29.82 10.28 -47.47
N ARG A 290 29.86 8.96 -47.30
CA ARG A 290 28.70 8.15 -46.94
C ARG A 290 28.26 8.42 -45.51
N PHE A 291 29.20 8.65 -44.59
CA PHE A 291 28.92 9.05 -43.22
C PHE A 291 28.27 10.43 -43.16
N SER A 292 28.78 11.42 -43.92
CA SER A 292 28.21 12.76 -43.99
C SER A 292 26.80 12.73 -44.60
N GLY A 293 26.59 11.97 -45.67
CA GLY A 293 25.26 11.80 -46.28
C GLY A 293 24.24 11.09 -45.39
N PHE A 294 24.70 10.09 -44.59
CA PHE A 294 23.86 9.44 -43.58
C PHE A 294 23.45 10.42 -42.50
N ASN A 295 24.37 11.18 -41.93
CA ASN A 295 24.06 12.20 -40.93
C ASN A 295 23.13 13.28 -41.44
N GLN A 296 23.30 13.74 -42.69
CA GLN A 296 22.42 14.72 -43.31
C GLN A 296 20.98 14.21 -43.48
N ARG A 297 20.80 12.95 -43.92
CA ARG A 297 19.46 12.33 -44.04
C ARG A 297 18.80 12.17 -42.69
N ASN A 298 19.56 11.73 -41.68
CA ASN A 298 19.07 11.59 -40.32
C ASN A 298 18.62 12.92 -39.72
N ARG A 299 19.40 13.97 -39.96
CA ARG A 299 19.08 15.32 -39.52
C ARG A 299 17.82 15.85 -40.22
N ALA A 300 17.71 15.70 -41.54
CA ALA A 300 16.54 16.10 -42.31
C ALA A 300 15.27 15.35 -41.85
N PHE A 301 15.38 14.07 -41.52
CA PHE A 301 14.27 13.29 -40.98
C PHE A 301 13.79 13.85 -39.62
N LEU A 302 14.71 14.08 -38.67
CA LEU A 302 14.36 14.66 -37.38
C LEU A 302 13.77 16.07 -37.51
N GLU A 303 14.33 16.89 -38.40
CA GLU A 303 13.79 18.21 -38.71
C GLU A 303 12.37 18.15 -39.29
N SER A 304 12.06 17.15 -40.12
CA SER A 304 10.72 16.94 -40.67
C SER A 304 9.70 16.53 -39.59
N LEU A 305 10.11 15.72 -38.59
CA LEU A 305 9.24 15.38 -37.47
C LEU A 305 8.92 16.61 -36.62
N VAL A 306 9.95 17.42 -36.34
CA VAL A 306 9.78 18.64 -35.54
C VAL A 306 8.94 19.68 -36.29
N ALA A 307 9.12 19.81 -37.60
CA ALA A 307 8.34 20.73 -38.42
C ALA A 307 6.83 20.45 -38.29
N LYS A 308 6.41 19.19 -38.30
CA LYS A 308 5.02 18.79 -38.05
C LYS A 308 4.50 19.19 -36.68
N ILE A 309 5.31 19.00 -35.62
CA ILE A 309 4.92 19.38 -34.26
C ILE A 309 4.75 20.90 -34.14
N VAL A 310 5.62 21.66 -34.80
CA VAL A 310 5.55 23.12 -34.80
C VAL A 310 4.38 23.61 -35.68
N GLU A 311 4.05 22.91 -36.76
CA GLU A 311 2.94 23.24 -37.66
C GLU A 311 1.58 23.23 -36.95
N VAL A 312 1.38 22.34 -35.97
CA VAL A 312 0.16 22.28 -35.14
C VAL A 312 0.14 23.34 -34.03
N ASP A 313 1.14 24.25 -33.97
CA ASP A 313 1.24 25.35 -33.01
C ASP A 313 1.40 24.90 -31.53
N ALA A 314 2.03 23.75 -31.33
CA ALA A 314 2.40 23.28 -29.99
C ALA A 314 3.62 24.05 -29.46
N ASN A 315 3.49 24.69 -28.30
CA ASN A 315 4.56 25.44 -27.64
C ASN A 315 5.18 24.69 -26.44
N VAL A 316 4.54 23.57 -26.00
CA VAL A 316 5.07 22.65 -24.99
C VAL A 316 4.94 21.21 -25.50
N ILE A 317 5.99 20.42 -25.34
CA ILE A 317 6.03 19.03 -25.78
C ILE A 317 6.45 18.16 -24.60
N LEU A 318 5.62 17.20 -24.24
CA LEU A 318 5.92 16.20 -23.23
C LEU A 318 6.12 14.85 -23.93
N VAL A 319 7.31 14.27 -23.75
CA VAL A 319 7.70 13.00 -24.40
C VAL A 319 7.87 11.93 -23.34
N GLN A 320 7.12 10.84 -23.45
CA GLN A 320 7.17 9.76 -22.47
C GLN A 320 8.55 9.11 -22.40
N GLU A 321 9.16 8.89 -23.55
CA GLU A 321 10.48 8.25 -23.65
C GLU A 321 11.62 9.27 -23.86
N GLY A 322 12.59 8.93 -24.69
CA GLY A 322 13.76 9.76 -24.95
C GLY A 322 13.61 10.70 -26.13
N VAL A 323 14.34 11.79 -26.07
CA VAL A 323 14.49 12.77 -27.16
C VAL A 323 15.96 12.81 -27.55
N ASP A 324 16.27 12.89 -28.85
CA ASP A 324 17.64 13.07 -29.34
C ASP A 324 18.17 14.45 -28.96
N ASP A 325 19.37 14.53 -28.42
CA ASP A 325 19.93 15.78 -27.86
C ASP A 325 20.01 16.91 -28.91
N PHE A 326 20.21 16.57 -30.17
CA PHE A 326 20.18 17.52 -31.28
C PHE A 326 18.85 18.28 -31.40
N LEU A 327 17.73 17.65 -31.06
CA LEU A 327 16.41 18.26 -31.15
C LEU A 327 16.17 19.34 -30.10
N PHE A 328 16.89 19.32 -28.99
CA PHE A 328 16.71 20.34 -27.95
C PHE A 328 17.09 21.73 -28.44
N ASP A 329 18.23 21.88 -29.14
CA ASP A 329 18.64 23.15 -29.71
C ASP A 329 17.65 23.62 -30.80
N TYR A 330 17.10 22.68 -31.54
CA TYR A 330 16.15 22.98 -32.59
C TYR A 330 14.82 23.49 -32.03
N PHE A 331 14.33 22.90 -30.93
CA PHE A 331 13.12 23.37 -30.24
C PHE A 331 13.34 24.67 -29.48
N ALA A 332 14.50 24.80 -28.81
CA ALA A 332 14.85 26.01 -28.08
C ALA A 332 14.85 27.26 -28.98
N LYS A 333 15.46 27.15 -30.18
CA LYS A 333 15.47 28.23 -31.18
C LYS A 333 14.07 28.66 -31.68
N ARG A 334 13.07 27.82 -31.50
CA ARG A 334 11.67 28.10 -31.84
C ARG A 334 10.82 28.48 -30.64
N GLY A 335 11.41 28.59 -29.47
CA GLY A 335 10.72 28.92 -28.22
C GLY A 335 9.78 27.81 -27.73
N VAL A 336 10.04 26.56 -28.11
CA VAL A 336 9.24 25.39 -27.70
C VAL A 336 9.89 24.73 -26.51
N LEU A 337 9.12 24.51 -25.44
CA LEU A 337 9.54 23.80 -24.25
C LEU A 337 9.39 22.29 -24.45
N VAL A 338 10.43 21.51 -24.16
CA VAL A 338 10.40 20.04 -24.24
C VAL A 338 10.78 19.41 -22.91
N ILE A 339 9.97 18.47 -22.43
CA ILE A 339 10.24 17.67 -21.23
C ILE A 339 10.14 16.19 -21.60
N ARG A 340 11.04 15.37 -21.09
CA ARG A 340 11.16 13.96 -21.45
C ARG A 340 11.20 13.01 -20.24
N ARG A 341 11.03 11.69 -20.50
CA ARG A 341 11.21 10.58 -19.53
C ARG A 341 10.16 10.55 -18.44
N PHE A 342 8.92 10.41 -18.86
CA PHE A 342 7.81 10.24 -17.93
C PHE A 342 7.56 8.76 -17.60
N PRO A 343 7.32 8.40 -16.33
CA PRO A 343 6.73 7.11 -16.02
C PRO A 343 5.35 6.96 -16.70
N PRO A 344 5.00 5.76 -17.22
CA PRO A 344 3.73 5.58 -17.96
C PRO A 344 2.48 6.01 -17.18
N VAL A 345 2.44 5.74 -15.87
CA VAL A 345 1.32 6.13 -14.99
C VAL A 345 1.21 7.65 -14.88
N GLU A 346 2.31 8.34 -14.66
CA GLU A 346 2.34 9.81 -14.59
C GLU A 346 1.95 10.44 -15.93
N PHE A 347 2.41 9.87 -17.04
CA PHE A 347 2.08 10.36 -18.39
C PHE A 347 0.59 10.23 -18.69
N GLY A 348 -0.05 9.12 -18.29
CA GLY A 348 -1.51 8.94 -18.41
C GLY A 348 -2.28 9.95 -17.56
N ARG A 349 -1.80 10.27 -16.35
CA ARG A 349 -2.39 11.28 -15.48
C ARG A 349 -2.31 12.69 -16.12
N VAL A 350 -1.15 13.04 -16.66
CA VAL A 350 -0.94 14.31 -17.38
C VAL A 350 -1.88 14.43 -18.59
N SER A 351 -2.03 13.35 -19.37
CA SER A 351 -2.96 13.30 -20.51
C SER A 351 -4.39 13.64 -20.10
N ARG A 352 -4.89 13.01 -19.06
CA ARG A 352 -6.25 13.27 -18.56
C ARG A 352 -6.43 14.70 -18.07
N ALA A 353 -5.50 15.22 -17.29
CA ALA A 353 -5.59 16.57 -16.74
C ALA A 353 -5.56 17.68 -17.81
N LEU A 354 -4.81 17.46 -18.87
CA LEU A 354 -4.68 18.41 -19.98
C LEU A 354 -5.80 18.24 -21.03
N GLY A 355 -6.54 17.13 -20.99
CA GLY A 355 -7.47 16.77 -22.06
C GLY A 355 -6.77 16.47 -23.38
N ALA A 356 -5.50 16.04 -23.34
CA ALA A 356 -4.67 15.79 -24.51
C ALA A 356 -4.64 14.30 -24.86
N LYS A 357 -4.56 13.96 -26.14
CA LYS A 357 -4.31 12.58 -26.55
C LYS A 357 -2.82 12.24 -26.51
N MET A 358 -2.52 11.02 -26.09
CA MET A 358 -1.17 10.46 -26.20
C MET A 358 -0.94 9.91 -27.60
N ILE A 359 -0.06 10.52 -28.36
CA ILE A 359 0.22 10.17 -29.76
C ILE A 359 1.50 9.32 -29.83
N PRO A 360 1.43 8.10 -30.38
CA PRO A 360 2.61 7.23 -30.48
C PRO A 360 3.61 7.69 -31.55
N ASP A 361 3.14 8.31 -32.63
CA ASP A 361 3.97 8.80 -33.73
C ASP A 361 3.69 10.30 -33.97
N PRO A 362 4.70 11.17 -33.79
CA PRO A 362 4.55 12.62 -34.01
C PRO A 362 3.99 13.00 -35.38
N SER A 363 4.15 12.15 -36.41
CA SER A 363 3.63 12.38 -37.74
C SER A 363 2.10 12.36 -37.83
N LEU A 364 1.42 11.79 -36.83
CA LEU A 364 -0.03 11.68 -36.73
C LEU A 364 -0.66 12.81 -35.91
N LEU A 365 0.15 13.72 -35.36
CA LEU A 365 -0.32 14.79 -34.49
C LEU A 365 -1.20 15.78 -35.25
N VAL A 366 -2.38 16.07 -34.72
CA VAL A 366 -3.31 17.08 -35.22
C VAL A 366 -3.65 18.09 -34.11
N PRO A 367 -4.12 19.33 -34.47
CA PRO A 367 -4.40 20.35 -33.47
C PRO A 367 -5.41 19.95 -32.40
N GLU A 368 -6.36 19.04 -32.71
CA GLU A 368 -7.39 18.54 -31.83
C GLU A 368 -6.84 17.59 -30.73
N ASP A 369 -5.62 17.09 -30.91
CA ASP A 369 -4.96 16.19 -29.94
C ASP A 369 -4.22 16.97 -28.87
N LEU A 370 -4.06 18.29 -29.04
CA LEU A 370 -3.33 19.13 -28.08
C LEU A 370 -4.13 19.36 -26.81
N GLY A 371 -3.44 19.23 -25.70
CA GLY A 371 -3.92 19.72 -24.41
C GLY A 371 -3.69 21.21 -24.22
N SER A 372 -4.30 21.77 -23.19
CA SER A 372 -4.12 23.18 -22.87
C SER A 372 -3.99 23.43 -21.38
N ALA A 373 -3.11 24.38 -21.03
CA ALA A 373 -2.96 24.92 -19.69
C ALA A 373 -2.72 26.42 -19.75
N LYS A 374 -3.12 27.15 -18.71
CA LYS A 374 -2.90 28.60 -18.67
C LYS A 374 -1.43 28.96 -18.52
N LEU A 375 -0.70 28.16 -17.76
CA LEU A 375 0.69 28.44 -17.44
C LEU A 375 1.48 27.16 -17.24
N VAL A 376 2.65 27.09 -17.89
CA VAL A 376 3.70 26.12 -17.64
C VAL A 376 4.94 26.89 -17.24
N GLU A 377 5.46 26.66 -16.02
CA GLU A 377 6.65 27.34 -15.55
C GLU A 377 7.54 26.48 -14.68
N GLU A 378 8.84 26.71 -14.78
CA GLU A 378 9.83 26.12 -13.89
C GLU A 378 9.99 26.97 -12.63
N ARG A 379 9.87 26.33 -11.46
CA ARG A 379 10.10 26.98 -10.16
C ARG A 379 11.00 26.12 -9.29
N LYS A 380 11.87 26.79 -8.56
CA LYS A 380 12.66 26.15 -7.51
C LYS A 380 11.86 26.13 -6.21
N VAL A 381 11.64 24.95 -5.65
CA VAL A 381 10.98 24.75 -4.36
C VAL A 381 11.90 23.91 -3.47
N GLY A 382 12.32 24.45 -2.34
CA GLY A 382 13.31 23.78 -1.51
C GLY A 382 14.65 23.62 -2.20
N LYS A 383 15.14 22.39 -2.29
CA LYS A 383 16.39 22.05 -2.99
C LYS A 383 16.19 21.64 -4.45
N ASP A 384 14.97 21.29 -4.82
CA ASP A 384 14.66 20.73 -6.11
C ASP A 384 13.97 21.76 -7.02
N THR A 385 14.06 21.54 -8.32
CA THR A 385 13.39 22.33 -9.34
C THR A 385 12.26 21.51 -9.92
N PHE A 386 11.09 22.12 -10.06
CA PHE A 386 9.86 21.48 -10.58
C PHE A 386 9.29 22.29 -11.72
N VAL A 387 8.59 21.60 -12.63
CA VAL A 387 7.78 22.28 -13.63
C VAL A 387 6.31 22.22 -13.22
N PHE A 388 5.70 23.39 -13.07
CA PHE A 388 4.30 23.56 -12.69
C PHE A 388 3.46 23.74 -13.94
N ILE A 389 2.40 22.96 -14.08
CA ILE A 389 1.39 23.10 -15.12
C ILE A 389 0.08 23.45 -14.41
N THR A 390 -0.38 24.70 -14.56
CA THR A 390 -1.56 25.21 -13.86
C THR A 390 -2.63 25.71 -14.81
N GLY A 391 -3.89 25.71 -14.32
CA GLY A 391 -5.03 26.14 -15.13
C GLY A 391 -5.38 25.13 -16.23
N CYS A 392 -5.28 23.84 -15.94
CA CYS A 392 -5.73 22.76 -16.82
C CYS A 392 -7.25 22.81 -17.01
N LYS A 393 -7.75 22.39 -18.18
CA LYS A 393 -9.18 22.54 -18.51
C LYS A 393 -10.10 21.50 -17.87
N ALA A 394 -9.66 20.26 -17.68
CA ALA A 394 -10.45 19.19 -17.05
C ALA A 394 -9.67 17.85 -17.00
N PRO A 395 -10.00 16.91 -16.10
CA PRO A 395 -10.60 17.11 -14.79
C PRO A 395 -9.64 17.87 -13.86
N LYS A 396 -10.18 18.50 -12.81
CA LYS A 396 -9.34 19.19 -11.82
C LYS A 396 -8.38 18.21 -11.17
N THR A 397 -7.09 18.37 -11.45
CA THR A 397 -6.01 17.57 -10.89
C THR A 397 -5.25 18.46 -9.93
N VAL A 398 -4.92 17.93 -8.76
CA VAL A 398 -4.27 18.69 -7.70
C VAL A 398 -3.02 17.94 -7.28
N ASP A 399 -1.91 18.65 -7.21
CA ASP A 399 -0.65 18.13 -6.65
C ASP A 399 -0.32 18.82 -5.33
N ILE A 400 0.19 18.04 -4.39
CA ILE A 400 0.71 18.51 -3.13
C ILE A 400 2.23 18.41 -3.17
N VAL A 401 2.92 19.54 -3.00
CA VAL A 401 4.38 19.55 -2.89
C VAL A 401 4.74 19.62 -1.41
N LEU A 402 5.15 18.50 -0.84
CA LEU A 402 5.58 18.40 0.54
C LEU A 402 6.99 18.93 0.72
N ARG A 403 7.18 19.76 1.74
CA ARG A 403 8.49 20.25 2.17
C ARG A 403 8.85 19.71 3.54
N GLY A 404 10.11 19.38 3.76
CA GLY A 404 10.56 18.89 5.06
C GLY A 404 12.07 18.76 5.17
N VAL A 405 12.53 18.46 6.38
CA VAL A 405 13.95 18.47 6.71
C VAL A 405 14.72 17.33 6.05
N ASN A 406 14.11 16.15 5.94
CA ASN A 406 14.75 14.95 5.39
C ASN A 406 13.78 14.06 4.59
N ASN A 407 14.33 13.36 3.61
CA ASN A 407 13.53 12.57 2.66
C ASN A 407 12.83 11.38 3.31
N TRP A 408 13.42 10.69 4.29
CA TRP A 408 12.79 9.51 4.89
C TRP A 408 11.56 9.86 5.73
N ALA A 409 11.55 11.02 6.40
CA ALA A 409 10.37 11.49 7.10
C ALA A 409 9.27 11.92 6.11
N LEU A 410 9.67 12.55 4.99
CA LEU A 410 8.74 12.88 3.89
C LEU A 410 8.16 11.63 3.22
N ASP A 411 8.94 10.55 3.09
CA ASP A 411 8.46 9.26 2.58
C ASP A 411 7.35 8.68 3.44
N ASP A 412 7.44 8.85 4.77
CA ASP A 412 6.41 8.40 5.70
C ASP A 412 5.13 9.23 5.56
N VAL A 413 5.25 10.55 5.50
CA VAL A 413 4.12 11.48 5.30
C VAL A 413 3.45 11.23 3.96
N GLU A 414 4.21 11.17 2.86
CA GLU A 414 3.67 10.89 1.52
C GLU A 414 2.82 9.63 1.50
N ARG A 415 3.34 8.56 2.10
CA ARG A 415 2.65 7.28 2.15
C ARG A 415 1.36 7.33 2.97
N VAL A 416 1.41 7.98 4.13
CA VAL A 416 0.23 8.15 5.00
C VAL A 416 -0.82 9.02 4.30
N MET A 417 -0.41 10.09 3.63
CA MET A 417 -1.31 10.94 2.84
C MET A 417 -1.95 10.19 1.68
N LYS A 418 -1.21 9.34 0.95
CA LYS A 418 -1.79 8.50 -0.11
C LYS A 418 -2.84 7.52 0.43
N GLY A 419 -2.66 7.00 1.63
CA GLY A 419 -3.69 6.24 2.34
C GLY A 419 -4.93 7.07 2.65
N ALA A 420 -4.74 8.27 3.19
CA ALA A 420 -5.83 9.18 3.55
C ALA A 420 -6.62 9.70 2.34
N ILE A 421 -5.96 9.95 1.20
CA ILE A 421 -6.64 10.28 -0.07
C ILE A 421 -7.57 9.13 -0.47
N LYS A 422 -7.09 7.90 -0.35
CA LYS A 422 -7.88 6.72 -0.72
C LYS A 422 -9.06 6.50 0.22
N GLU A 423 -8.88 6.75 1.52
CA GLU A 423 -9.97 6.73 2.48
C GLU A 423 -10.99 7.83 2.19
N ALA A 424 -10.53 9.05 1.86
CA ALA A 424 -11.41 10.14 1.41
C ALA A 424 -12.28 9.72 0.22
N MET A 425 -11.72 9.01 -0.75
CA MET A 425 -12.48 8.46 -1.89
C MET A 425 -13.50 7.40 -1.46
N THR A 426 -13.13 6.53 -0.52
CA THR A 426 -14.00 5.50 0.02
C THR A 426 -15.20 6.14 0.72
N VAL A 427 -14.95 7.13 1.57
CA VAL A 427 -15.97 7.88 2.30
C VAL A 427 -16.82 8.76 1.37
N ALA A 428 -16.23 9.32 0.30
CA ALA A 428 -16.99 10.06 -0.71
C ALA A 428 -17.99 9.18 -1.49
N LYS A 429 -17.66 7.89 -1.68
CA LYS A 429 -18.54 6.90 -2.33
C LYS A 429 -19.64 6.38 -1.40
N ASP A 430 -19.31 6.15 -0.13
CA ASP A 430 -20.23 5.71 0.90
C ASP A 430 -20.05 6.56 2.16
N PRO A 431 -20.86 7.63 2.33
CA PRO A 431 -20.70 8.59 3.41
C PRO A 431 -21.21 8.11 4.78
N ARG A 432 -21.65 6.85 4.89
CA ARG A 432 -22.13 6.30 6.15
C ARG A 432 -21.01 6.14 7.16
N LEU A 433 -21.21 6.70 8.34
CA LEU A 433 -20.31 6.62 9.48
C LEU A 433 -20.89 5.74 10.59
N VAL A 434 -20.02 5.21 11.44
CA VAL A 434 -20.35 4.50 12.68
C VAL A 434 -19.55 5.09 13.84
N TRP A 435 -20.01 4.87 15.08
CA TRP A 435 -19.28 5.35 16.24
C TRP A 435 -17.94 4.62 16.40
N GLY A 436 -16.88 5.40 16.56
CA GLY A 436 -15.51 4.89 16.76
C GLY A 436 -15.24 4.46 18.21
N GLY A 437 -13.94 4.41 18.60
CA GLY A 437 -13.55 4.06 19.96
C GLY A 437 -13.96 2.65 20.40
N GLY A 438 -14.25 1.74 19.44
CA GLY A 438 -14.74 0.38 19.70
C GLY A 438 -16.23 0.29 20.03
N ALA A 439 -17.00 1.38 19.98
CA ALA A 439 -18.45 1.38 20.25
C ALA A 439 -19.22 0.52 19.25
N PHE A 440 -18.88 0.62 17.97
CA PHE A 440 -19.48 -0.19 16.90
C PHE A 440 -19.23 -1.69 17.12
N GLU A 441 -18.02 -2.08 17.45
CA GLU A 441 -17.65 -3.48 17.72
C GLU A 441 -18.36 -4.01 18.97
N GLN A 442 -18.47 -3.19 20.01
CA GLN A 442 -19.19 -3.55 21.23
C GLN A 442 -20.68 -3.78 20.98
N GLU A 443 -21.33 -2.91 20.20
CA GLU A 443 -22.74 -3.06 19.87
C GLU A 443 -23.01 -4.31 19.04
N LEU A 444 -22.15 -4.57 18.02
CA LEU A 444 -22.23 -5.81 17.24
C LEU A 444 -22.03 -7.05 18.10
N ALA A 445 -21.10 -7.00 19.07
CA ALA A 445 -20.87 -8.12 19.98
C ALA A 445 -22.12 -8.46 20.81
N MET A 446 -22.79 -7.45 21.35
CA MET A 446 -24.01 -7.66 22.13
C MET A 446 -25.16 -8.20 21.28
N GLN A 447 -25.40 -7.65 20.10
CA GLN A 447 -26.45 -8.12 19.20
C GLN A 447 -26.18 -9.54 18.66
N LEU A 448 -24.90 -9.91 18.50
CA LEU A 448 -24.53 -11.29 18.14
C LEU A 448 -24.72 -12.27 19.32
N ASP A 449 -24.40 -11.84 20.54
CA ASP A 449 -24.60 -12.66 21.74
C ASP A 449 -26.08 -12.97 21.93
N GLU A 450 -26.95 -11.97 21.83
CA GLU A 450 -28.41 -12.13 21.83
C GLU A 450 -28.90 -13.05 20.69
N TYR A 451 -28.42 -12.81 19.45
CA TYR A 451 -28.77 -13.65 18.31
C TYR A 451 -28.36 -15.12 18.52
N SER A 452 -27.24 -15.35 19.20
CA SER A 452 -26.73 -16.70 19.44
C SER A 452 -27.71 -17.55 20.26
N GLU A 453 -28.48 -16.95 21.18
CA GLU A 453 -29.44 -17.65 22.04
C GLU A 453 -30.58 -18.32 21.25
N GLY A 454 -30.93 -17.77 20.09
CA GLY A 454 -31.93 -18.33 19.18
C GLY A 454 -31.45 -19.51 18.32
N ILE A 455 -30.17 -19.90 18.38
CA ILE A 455 -29.60 -20.96 17.55
C ILE A 455 -29.66 -22.31 18.30
N PRO A 456 -30.36 -23.35 17.79
CA PRO A 456 -30.64 -24.58 18.53
C PRO A 456 -29.51 -25.61 18.53
N ASP A 457 -28.40 -25.35 17.81
CA ASP A 457 -27.31 -26.30 17.61
C ASP A 457 -25.94 -25.75 18.02
N ARG A 458 -24.88 -26.54 17.75
CA ARG A 458 -23.48 -26.18 18.15
C ARG A 458 -22.96 -24.90 17.49
N ARG A 459 -23.56 -24.40 16.41
CA ARG A 459 -23.22 -23.12 15.79
C ARG A 459 -23.43 -21.95 16.74
N GLN A 460 -24.34 -22.08 17.72
CA GLN A 460 -24.51 -21.14 18.80
C GLN A 460 -23.17 -20.79 19.47
N LEU A 461 -22.37 -21.82 19.78
CA LEU A 461 -21.06 -21.63 20.45
C LEU A 461 -20.06 -20.85 19.59
N VAL A 462 -20.18 -20.99 18.26
CA VAL A 462 -19.33 -20.28 17.32
C VAL A 462 -19.74 -18.82 17.20
N VAL A 463 -21.05 -18.55 17.08
CA VAL A 463 -21.57 -17.18 17.01
C VAL A 463 -21.24 -16.40 18.29
N ARG A 464 -21.34 -17.04 19.46
CA ARG A 464 -20.91 -16.46 20.74
C ARG A 464 -19.40 -16.21 20.78
N ALA A 465 -18.58 -17.12 20.24
CA ALA A 465 -17.14 -16.91 20.11
C ALA A 465 -16.79 -15.72 19.21
N VAL A 466 -17.56 -15.51 18.13
CA VAL A 466 -17.43 -14.32 17.28
C VAL A 466 -17.80 -13.04 18.06
N ALA A 467 -18.87 -13.06 18.85
CA ALA A 467 -19.24 -11.93 19.71
C ALA A 467 -18.07 -11.59 20.68
N GLU A 468 -17.45 -12.60 21.34
CA GLU A 468 -16.26 -12.39 22.17
C GLU A 468 -15.09 -11.79 21.37
N ALA A 469 -14.90 -12.18 20.09
CA ALA A 469 -13.85 -11.65 19.24
C ALA A 469 -14.06 -10.16 18.93
N PHE A 470 -15.30 -9.72 18.70
CA PHE A 470 -15.63 -8.31 18.50
C PHE A 470 -15.46 -7.50 19.79
N GLU A 471 -15.91 -8.01 20.92
CA GLU A 471 -15.76 -7.37 22.23
C GLU A 471 -14.29 -7.20 22.65
N SER A 472 -13.41 -8.07 22.19
CA SER A 472 -11.98 -7.93 22.45
C SER A 472 -11.33 -6.76 21.72
N MET A 473 -11.96 -6.16 20.70
CA MET A 473 -11.43 -5.00 19.99
C MET A 473 -11.38 -3.73 20.87
N PRO A 474 -12.49 -3.26 21.49
CA PRO A 474 -12.44 -2.15 22.45
C PRO A 474 -11.56 -2.49 23.68
N ALA A 475 -11.52 -3.74 24.13
CA ALA A 475 -10.65 -4.18 25.21
C ALA A 475 -9.16 -3.98 24.88
N MET A 476 -8.73 -4.35 23.68
CA MET A 476 -7.37 -4.10 23.19
C MET A 476 -7.06 -2.60 23.06
N LEU A 477 -8.04 -1.81 22.63
CA LEU A 477 -7.88 -0.35 22.55
C LEU A 477 -7.66 0.25 23.93
N ALA A 478 -8.40 -0.23 24.95
CA ALA A 478 -8.26 0.18 26.34
C ALA A 478 -6.86 -0.12 26.89
N GLU A 479 -6.31 -1.30 26.59
CA GLU A 479 -4.96 -1.67 27.01
C GLU A 479 -3.88 -0.73 26.42
N THR A 480 -4.07 -0.20 25.22
CA THR A 480 -3.10 0.75 24.61
C THR A 480 -2.98 2.07 25.39
N VAL A 481 -3.96 2.39 26.20
CA VAL A 481 -4.01 3.60 27.04
C VAL A 481 -3.84 3.29 28.53
N GLY A 482 -3.51 2.03 28.87
CA GLY A 482 -3.23 1.60 30.24
C GLY A 482 -4.49 1.35 31.10
N LEU A 483 -5.66 1.18 30.48
CA LEU A 483 -6.88 0.77 31.16
C LEU A 483 -6.95 -0.74 31.28
N GLU A 484 -7.57 -1.24 32.38
CA GLU A 484 -7.80 -2.65 32.57
C GLU A 484 -8.90 -3.16 31.62
N ALA A 485 -8.54 -4.11 30.75
CA ALA A 485 -9.42 -4.60 29.68
C ALA A 485 -10.75 -5.16 30.22
N MET A 486 -10.73 -5.94 31.30
CA MET A 486 -11.91 -6.55 31.88
C MET A 486 -12.89 -5.50 32.44
N ASP A 487 -12.37 -4.49 33.13
CA ASP A 487 -13.17 -3.40 33.67
C ASP A 487 -13.84 -2.59 32.58
N VAL A 488 -13.09 -2.31 31.50
CA VAL A 488 -13.62 -1.56 30.34
C VAL A 488 -14.72 -2.36 29.65
N THR A 489 -14.49 -3.65 29.41
CA THR A 489 -15.50 -4.53 28.80
C THR A 489 -16.78 -4.57 29.63
N ALA A 490 -16.70 -4.77 30.95
CA ALA A 490 -17.86 -4.78 31.83
C ALA A 490 -18.62 -3.45 31.81
N LYS A 491 -17.91 -2.32 31.85
CA LYS A 491 -18.51 -0.99 31.80
C LYS A 491 -19.15 -0.69 30.45
N LEU A 492 -18.52 -1.08 29.34
CA LEU A 492 -19.10 -0.90 28.00
C LEU A 492 -20.38 -1.73 27.85
N ARG A 493 -20.36 -3.02 28.21
CA ARG A 493 -21.58 -3.86 28.23
C ARG A 493 -22.70 -3.21 29.03
N HIS A 494 -22.42 -2.70 30.22
CA HIS A 494 -23.40 -2.04 31.07
C HIS A 494 -23.98 -0.79 30.41
N ARG A 495 -23.16 0.06 29.76
CA ARG A 495 -23.64 1.27 29.07
C ARG A 495 -24.46 0.96 27.84
N HIS A 496 -24.01 0.02 27.01
CA HIS A 496 -24.75 -0.42 25.81
C HIS A 496 -26.08 -1.08 26.16
N SER A 497 -26.15 -1.89 27.23
CA SER A 497 -27.41 -2.48 27.68
C SER A 497 -28.45 -1.43 28.13
N ARG A 498 -28.03 -0.20 28.43
CA ARG A 498 -28.89 0.95 28.74
C ARG A 498 -29.23 1.79 27.51
N GLY A 499 -28.83 1.36 26.32
CA GLY A 499 -29.09 2.07 25.08
C GLY A 499 -28.06 3.17 24.74
N GLU A 500 -26.94 3.25 25.46
CA GLU A 500 -25.85 4.18 25.14
C GLU A 500 -24.95 3.60 24.03
N VAL A 501 -25.50 3.41 22.83
CA VAL A 501 -24.84 2.76 21.68
C VAL A 501 -23.57 3.47 21.18
N SER A 502 -23.33 4.71 21.59
CA SER A 502 -22.13 5.48 21.26
C SER A 502 -21.05 5.42 22.36
N ALA A 503 -21.24 4.60 23.40
CA ALA A 503 -20.23 4.45 24.45
C ALA A 503 -19.00 3.69 23.91
N GLY A 504 -17.81 4.27 24.05
CA GLY A 504 -16.56 3.70 23.58
C GLY A 504 -15.37 4.14 24.44
N VAL A 505 -14.19 3.72 24.04
CA VAL A 505 -12.94 4.07 24.74
C VAL A 505 -12.48 5.45 24.30
N ASP A 506 -12.43 6.37 25.26
CA ASP A 506 -11.83 7.70 25.08
C ASP A 506 -10.32 7.61 25.37
N VAL A 507 -9.56 7.55 24.28
CA VAL A 507 -8.09 7.41 24.34
C VAL A 507 -7.41 8.67 24.88
N ASN A 508 -8.03 9.85 24.69
CA ASN A 508 -7.44 11.12 25.10
C ASN A 508 -7.51 11.29 26.62
N ASN A 509 -8.65 10.92 27.21
CA ASN A 509 -8.88 11.06 28.65
C ASN A 509 -8.66 9.75 29.43
N ASN A 510 -8.19 8.67 28.82
CA ASN A 510 -8.00 7.35 29.41
C ASN A 510 -9.25 6.87 30.17
N SER A 511 -10.41 6.97 29.54
CA SER A 511 -11.72 6.70 30.15
C SER A 511 -12.70 6.10 29.15
N ILE A 512 -13.95 5.86 29.59
CA ILE A 512 -15.06 5.51 28.72
C ILE A 512 -15.90 6.77 28.53
N GLY A 513 -16.13 7.15 27.27
CA GLY A 513 -16.90 8.33 26.88
C GLY A 513 -17.99 8.01 25.86
N LEU A 514 -18.84 8.99 25.59
CA LEU A 514 -19.76 8.94 24.46
C LEU A 514 -19.08 9.46 23.20
N MET A 515 -18.84 8.59 22.23
CA MET A 515 -18.18 8.95 20.97
C MET A 515 -19.01 9.99 20.19
N SER A 516 -20.30 10.04 20.40
CA SER A 516 -21.20 11.06 19.85
C SER A 516 -20.88 12.48 20.33
N SER A 517 -20.44 12.65 21.57
CA SER A 517 -20.04 13.95 22.13
C SER A 517 -18.60 14.31 21.80
N LEU A 518 -17.74 13.30 21.62
CA LEU A 518 -16.34 13.46 21.27
C LEU A 518 -16.10 13.63 19.76
N GLY A 519 -17.13 13.35 18.93
CA GLY A 519 -17.01 13.43 17.47
C GLY A 519 -16.14 12.33 16.86
N VAL A 520 -15.96 11.18 17.56
CA VAL A 520 -15.14 10.06 17.10
C VAL A 520 -15.99 9.09 16.29
N MET A 521 -15.74 9.04 14.99
CA MET A 521 -16.53 8.24 14.04
C MET A 521 -15.60 7.57 13.03
N ASP A 522 -15.97 6.38 12.57
CA ASP A 522 -15.24 5.59 11.57
C ASP A 522 -16.12 5.37 10.33
N SER A 523 -15.52 5.15 9.17
CA SER A 523 -16.24 4.79 7.95
C SER A 523 -16.86 3.40 8.06
N LEU A 524 -18.17 3.27 7.81
CA LEU A 524 -18.86 1.98 7.79
C LEU A 524 -18.30 1.07 6.69
N ASP A 525 -18.00 1.60 5.50
CA ASP A 525 -17.48 0.83 4.38
C ASP A 525 -16.10 0.23 4.67
N VAL A 526 -15.23 0.97 5.37
CA VAL A 526 -13.94 0.44 5.86
C VAL A 526 -14.18 -0.68 6.88
N LYS A 527 -15.10 -0.51 7.84
CA LYS A 527 -15.44 -1.54 8.83
C LYS A 527 -15.97 -2.82 8.18
N LEU A 528 -16.88 -2.68 7.21
CA LEU A 528 -17.41 -3.83 6.46
C LEU A 528 -16.32 -4.58 5.70
N GLN A 529 -15.39 -3.87 5.06
CA GLN A 529 -14.27 -4.51 4.38
C GLN A 529 -13.31 -5.20 5.36
N VAL A 530 -13.03 -4.60 6.52
CA VAL A 530 -12.24 -5.22 7.59
C VAL A 530 -12.89 -6.52 8.05
N ILE A 531 -14.19 -6.50 8.32
CA ILE A 531 -14.96 -7.68 8.74
C ILE A 531 -14.89 -8.78 7.67
N LYS A 532 -15.17 -8.43 6.42
CA LYS A 532 -15.11 -9.36 5.28
C LYS A 532 -13.74 -10.03 5.19
N SER A 533 -12.67 -9.24 5.12
CA SER A 533 -11.31 -9.75 4.98
C SER A 533 -10.86 -10.57 6.19
N ALA A 534 -11.28 -10.20 7.40
CA ALA A 534 -10.97 -10.93 8.62
C ALA A 534 -11.65 -12.32 8.65
N PHE A 535 -12.93 -12.39 8.28
CA PHE A 535 -13.64 -13.66 8.21
C PHE A 535 -13.09 -14.56 7.10
N GLU A 536 -12.82 -14.03 5.91
CA GLU A 536 -12.22 -14.78 4.80
C GLU A 536 -10.86 -15.37 5.20
N ALA A 537 -9.99 -14.59 5.84
CA ALA A 537 -8.70 -15.05 6.31
C ALA A 537 -8.83 -16.12 7.41
N ALA A 538 -9.70 -15.91 8.40
CA ALA A 538 -9.93 -16.85 9.48
C ALA A 538 -10.51 -18.18 8.96
N ILE A 539 -11.52 -18.14 8.10
CA ILE A 539 -12.14 -19.34 7.48
C ILE A 539 -11.11 -20.09 6.64
N THR A 540 -10.29 -19.36 5.86
CA THR A 540 -9.25 -19.99 5.03
C THR A 540 -8.24 -20.73 5.90
N ILE A 541 -7.77 -20.12 7.00
CA ILE A 541 -6.82 -20.76 7.92
C ILE A 541 -7.45 -21.96 8.62
N LEU A 542 -8.72 -21.90 9.01
CA LEU A 542 -9.44 -23.01 9.64
C LEU A 542 -9.71 -24.19 8.71
N ARG A 543 -9.71 -23.97 7.39
CA ARG A 543 -9.85 -25.05 6.37
C ARG A 543 -8.56 -25.80 6.10
N VAL A 544 -7.43 -25.30 6.61
CA VAL A 544 -6.13 -25.91 6.35
C VAL A 544 -5.93 -27.11 7.28
N ASP A 545 -5.98 -28.31 6.70
CA ASP A 545 -5.69 -29.57 7.41
C ASP A 545 -4.20 -29.95 7.35
N ASP A 546 -3.46 -29.42 6.38
CA ASP A 546 -2.05 -29.76 6.13
C ASP A 546 -1.25 -28.53 5.74
N VAL A 547 -0.12 -28.32 6.39
CA VAL A 547 0.80 -27.21 6.12
C VAL A 547 2.11 -27.77 5.60
N VAL A 548 2.46 -27.39 4.37
CA VAL A 548 3.72 -27.75 3.73
C VAL A 548 4.58 -26.52 3.53
N ILE A 549 5.69 -26.44 4.22
CA ILE A 549 6.66 -25.35 4.09
C ILE A 549 7.85 -25.85 3.29
N ALA A 550 8.02 -25.35 2.07
CA ALA A 550 9.17 -25.67 1.25
C ALA A 550 10.45 -25.12 1.91
N GLY A 551 11.52 -25.92 1.91
CA GLY A 551 12.83 -25.47 2.35
C GLY A 551 13.34 -24.34 1.45
N GLU A 552 14.11 -23.40 2.02
CA GLU A 552 14.75 -22.35 1.22
C GLU A 552 15.66 -23.01 0.16
N LEU A 553 15.45 -22.63 -1.10
CA LEU A 553 16.45 -22.92 -2.14
C LEU A 553 17.77 -22.28 -1.71
N PRO A 554 18.92 -22.97 -1.89
CA PRO A 554 20.20 -22.35 -1.63
C PRO A 554 20.30 -21.09 -2.48
N ASP A 555 20.76 -20.01 -1.85
CA ASP A 555 21.08 -18.77 -2.54
C ASP A 555 21.92 -19.11 -3.78
N PRO A 556 21.50 -18.68 -5.00
CA PRO A 556 22.25 -18.98 -6.22
C PRO A 556 23.74 -18.61 -6.12
N GLU A 557 24.07 -17.50 -5.43
CA GLU A 557 25.46 -17.10 -5.17
C GLU A 557 26.16 -18.07 -4.22
N ARG A 558 25.47 -18.55 -3.18
CA ARG A 558 26.04 -19.50 -2.22
C ARG A 558 26.25 -20.87 -2.86
N HIS A 559 25.32 -21.30 -3.70
CA HIS A 559 25.43 -22.55 -4.45
C HIS A 559 26.57 -22.48 -5.50
N TYR A 560 26.75 -21.32 -6.14
CA TYR A 560 27.85 -21.07 -7.04
C TYR A 560 29.20 -21.07 -6.30
N LEU A 561 29.31 -20.42 -5.16
CA LEU A 561 30.50 -20.40 -4.31
C LEU A 561 30.83 -21.79 -3.71
N GLU A 562 29.83 -22.57 -3.32
CA GLU A 562 30.00 -23.94 -2.83
C GLU A 562 30.48 -24.87 -3.95
N ARG A 563 29.97 -24.68 -5.17
CA ARG A 563 30.39 -25.44 -6.35
C ARG A 563 31.85 -25.13 -6.74
N ILE A 564 32.24 -23.83 -6.69
CA ILE A 564 33.63 -23.42 -6.94
C ILE A 564 34.56 -23.99 -5.85
N LYS A 565 34.19 -23.95 -4.57
CA LYS A 565 34.97 -24.52 -3.46
C LYS A 565 35.05 -26.04 -3.54
N GLY A 566 34.00 -26.72 -3.98
CA GLY A 566 33.97 -28.17 -4.23
C GLY A 566 34.95 -28.55 -5.35
N THR A 567 34.88 -27.85 -6.48
CA THR A 567 35.73 -28.09 -7.64
C THR A 567 37.21 -27.77 -7.34
N SER A 568 37.49 -26.77 -6.51
CA SER A 568 38.87 -26.45 -6.09
C SER A 568 39.43 -27.49 -5.11
N ARG A 569 38.59 -28.08 -4.24
CA ARG A 569 39.01 -29.16 -3.33
C ARG A 569 39.26 -30.49 -4.06
N GLU A 570 38.46 -30.83 -5.07
CA GLU A 570 38.66 -32.00 -5.90
C GLU A 570 39.94 -31.89 -6.73
N LYS A 571 40.19 -30.71 -7.36
CA LYS A 571 41.45 -30.46 -8.10
C LYS A 571 42.68 -30.43 -7.21
N LEU A 572 42.57 -30.03 -5.94
CA LEU A 572 43.67 -30.13 -4.98
C LEU A 572 43.95 -31.60 -4.59
N LYS A 573 42.90 -32.40 -4.37
CA LYS A 573 43.06 -33.84 -4.09
C LYS A 573 43.64 -34.63 -5.26
N GLU A 574 43.22 -34.32 -6.50
CA GLU A 574 43.82 -34.90 -7.71
C GLU A 574 45.29 -34.51 -7.88
N LYS A 575 45.69 -33.30 -7.50
CA LYS A 575 47.07 -32.84 -7.58
C LYS A 575 47.95 -33.47 -6.51
N ASP A 576 47.44 -33.71 -5.32
CA ASP A 576 48.15 -34.40 -4.24
C ASP A 576 48.26 -35.92 -4.53
N ALA A 577 47.28 -36.53 -5.19
CA ALA A 577 47.34 -37.92 -5.63
C ALA A 577 48.27 -38.17 -6.86
N LEU A 578 48.67 -37.12 -7.55
CA LEU A 578 49.66 -37.19 -8.65
C LEU A 578 51.09 -36.91 -8.18
N LEU A 579 51.28 -36.57 -6.88
CA LEU A 579 52.57 -36.29 -6.26
C LEU A 579 53.01 -37.39 -5.27
N GLU A 580 52.19 -38.42 -5.03
CA GLU A 580 52.50 -39.72 -4.44
C GLU A 580 52.73 -40.79 -5.54
#